data_798a2c1931b1541ce8599c1f4f3501ec
#
_entry.id   798a2c1931b1541ce8599c1f4f3501ec
#
_cell.length_a   1.000
_cell.length_b   1.000
_cell.length_c   1.000
_cell.angle_alpha   90.00
_cell.angle_beta   90.00
_cell.angle_gamma   90.00
#
_symmetry.space_group_name_H-M   'P 1'
#
loop_
_entity.id
_entity.type
_entity.pdbx_description
1 polymer ?
#
loop_
_entity_poly.entity_id
_entity_poly.type
_entity_poly.pdbx_seq_one_letter_code
_entity_poly.pdbx_strand_id
1 'polypeptide(L)'
;VCIPGLIGRRPRAEVERRAAELLDMMGLASRRDHKPGQLSGGEQQRVAIARALVNAPAVLLADEPSGNLDSHNRDEIHRLFFELREKLGQTVVIVTHDENLAAMADRKITMSDGTIL
;
A
#
# COMPACT_ATOMS: atom_id res chain seq x y z
N VAL A 1 -8.57 -0.81 8.66
CA VAL A 1 -7.49 -1.78 8.43
C VAL A 1 -7.88 -3.19 8.83
N CYS A 2 -8.62 -3.36 9.92
CA CYS A 2 -9.00 -4.69 10.43
C CYS A 2 -10.04 -5.44 9.58
N ILE A 3 -10.86 -4.75 8.79
CA ILE A 3 -11.99 -5.35 8.07
C ILE A 3 -11.60 -6.57 7.22
N PRO A 4 -10.55 -6.54 6.37
CA PRO A 4 -10.19 -7.71 5.59
C PRO A 4 -9.83 -8.93 6.43
N GLY A 5 -9.15 -8.73 7.57
CA GLY A 5 -8.81 -9.81 8.48
C GLY A 5 -10.03 -10.41 9.16
N LEU A 6 -10.99 -9.56 9.57
CA LEU A 6 -12.23 -10.01 10.19
C LEU A 6 -13.10 -10.78 9.19
N ILE A 7 -13.18 -10.33 7.94
CA ILE A 7 -13.86 -11.04 6.87
C ILE A 7 -13.21 -12.40 6.63
N GLY A 8 -11.88 -12.50 6.71
CA GLY A 8 -11.14 -13.75 6.60
C GLY A 8 -11.23 -14.67 7.81
N ARG A 9 -12.03 -14.29 8.81
CA ARG A 9 -12.25 -15.07 10.05
C ARG A 9 -10.99 -15.34 10.87
N ARG A 10 -10.01 -14.44 10.80
CA ARG A 10 -8.85 -14.52 11.68
C ARG A 10 -9.22 -14.11 13.10
N PRO A 11 -8.55 -14.65 14.14
CA PRO A 11 -8.78 -14.19 15.51
C PRO A 11 -8.65 -12.67 15.64
N ARG A 12 -9.59 -12.06 16.35
CA ARG A 12 -9.62 -10.59 16.46
C ARG A 12 -8.33 -10.00 17.05
N ALA A 13 -7.77 -10.66 18.07
CA ALA A 13 -6.51 -10.21 18.66
C ALA A 13 -5.35 -10.21 17.66
N GLU A 14 -5.28 -11.22 16.80
CA GLU A 14 -4.28 -11.31 15.73
C GLU A 14 -4.48 -10.20 14.71
N VAL A 15 -5.72 -9.94 14.29
CA VAL A 15 -6.06 -8.90 13.33
C VAL A 15 -5.70 -7.52 13.89
N GLU A 16 -6.07 -7.23 15.13
CA GLU A 16 -5.76 -5.95 15.76
C GLU A 16 -4.26 -5.72 15.92
N ARG A 17 -3.52 -6.75 16.30
CA ARG A 17 -2.06 -6.68 16.41
C ARG A 17 -1.43 -6.40 15.05
N ARG A 18 -1.86 -7.13 14.01
CA ARG A 18 -1.33 -6.95 12.65
C ARG A 18 -1.65 -5.56 12.12
N ALA A 19 -2.86 -5.07 12.35
CA ALA A 19 -3.25 -3.71 11.96
C ALA A 19 -2.40 -2.66 12.66
N ALA A 20 -2.15 -2.80 13.95
CA ALA A 20 -1.32 -1.87 14.71
C ALA A 20 0.13 -1.86 14.18
N GLU A 21 0.70 -3.02 13.89
CA GLU A 21 2.04 -3.14 13.31
C GLU A 21 2.14 -2.45 11.96
N LEU A 22 1.14 -2.63 11.09
CA LEU A 22 1.10 -2.02 9.77
C LEU A 22 0.96 -0.51 9.85
N LEU A 23 0.08 -0.01 10.71
CA LEU A 23 -0.10 1.43 10.90
C LEU A 23 1.16 2.08 11.48
N ASP A 24 1.84 1.40 12.40
CA ASP A 24 3.09 1.88 12.96
C ASP A 24 4.19 1.97 11.88
N MET A 25 4.33 0.93 11.06
CA MET A 25 5.29 0.91 9.96
C MET A 25 5.03 2.05 8.96
N MET A 26 3.78 2.44 8.78
CA MET A 26 3.38 3.51 7.86
C MET A 26 3.36 4.90 8.49
N GLY A 27 3.77 5.01 9.76
CA GLY A 27 3.78 6.29 10.47
C GLY A 27 2.40 6.81 10.86
N LEU A 28 1.41 5.92 10.99
CA LEU A 28 0.02 6.29 11.28
C LEU A 28 -0.46 5.86 12.66
N ALA A 29 0.42 5.39 13.52
CA ALA A 29 0.05 4.84 14.83
C ALA A 29 -0.78 5.82 15.66
N SER A 30 -0.46 7.13 15.62
CA SER A 30 -1.17 8.17 16.35
C SER A 30 -2.55 8.49 15.76
N ARG A 31 -2.85 7.99 14.57
CA ARG A 31 -4.10 8.28 13.86
C ARG A 31 -4.96 7.05 13.62
N ARG A 32 -4.62 5.93 14.25
CA ARG A 32 -5.32 4.65 14.00
C ARG A 32 -6.80 4.68 14.36
N ASP A 33 -7.19 5.56 15.27
CA ASP A 33 -8.59 5.73 15.71
C ASP A 33 -9.34 6.80 14.93
N HIS A 34 -8.67 7.50 14.00
CA HIS A 34 -9.30 8.50 13.15
C HIS A 34 -10.08 7.83 12.03
N LYS A 35 -11.22 8.44 11.68
CA LYS A 35 -12.00 8.03 10.51
C LYS A 35 -11.30 8.48 9.23
N PRO A 36 -11.53 7.80 8.09
CA PRO A 36 -10.89 8.16 6.82
C PRO A 36 -11.00 9.64 6.45
N GLY A 37 -12.14 10.29 6.75
CA GLY A 37 -12.34 11.72 6.45
C GLY A 37 -11.47 12.67 7.26
N GLN A 38 -10.80 12.19 8.31
CA GLN A 38 -9.91 12.98 9.17
C GLN A 38 -8.45 12.91 8.73
N LEU A 39 -8.16 12.17 7.65
CA LEU A 39 -6.80 11.92 7.19
C LEU A 39 -6.53 12.70 5.90
N SER A 40 -5.25 13.06 5.66
CA SER A 40 -4.81 13.61 4.39
C SER A 40 -4.93 12.57 3.27
N GLY A 41 -4.82 12.99 2.01
CA GLY A 41 -4.83 12.08 0.87
C GLY A 41 -3.74 11.01 0.94
N GLY A 42 -2.51 11.40 1.31
CA GLY A 42 -1.41 10.46 1.49
C GLY A 42 -1.64 9.51 2.66
N GLU A 43 -2.18 10.00 3.76
CA GLU A 43 -2.53 9.16 4.91
C GLU A 43 -3.63 8.17 4.56
N GLN A 44 -4.66 8.59 3.82
CA GLN A 44 -5.72 7.70 3.33
C GLN A 44 -5.17 6.61 2.43
N GLN A 45 -4.24 6.94 1.56
CA GLN A 45 -3.61 5.95 0.69
C GLN A 45 -2.80 4.93 1.49
N ARG A 46 -2.06 5.39 2.50
CA ARG A 46 -1.32 4.48 3.39
C ARG A 46 -2.25 3.55 4.17
N VAL A 47 -3.40 4.05 4.63
CA VAL A 47 -4.42 3.21 5.27
C VAL A 47 -4.94 2.15 4.29
N ALA A 48 -5.20 2.53 3.05
CA ALA A 48 -5.66 1.59 2.02
C ALA A 48 -4.63 0.48 1.79
N ILE A 49 -3.35 0.81 1.75
CA ILE A 49 -2.26 -0.16 1.61
C ILE A 49 -2.23 -1.09 2.83
N ALA A 50 -2.35 -0.53 4.04
CA ALA A 50 -2.39 -1.34 5.27
C ALA A 50 -3.56 -2.32 5.28
N ARG A 51 -4.73 -1.88 4.81
CA ARG A 51 -5.91 -2.76 4.68
C ARG A 51 -5.63 -3.94 3.75
N ALA A 52 -4.98 -3.68 2.63
CA ALA A 52 -4.62 -4.72 1.68
C ALA A 52 -3.63 -5.72 2.29
N LEU A 53 -2.76 -5.29 3.20
CA LEU A 53 -1.70 -6.11 3.78
C LEU A 53 -2.11 -6.88 5.04
N VAL A 54 -3.27 -6.58 5.64
CA VAL A 54 -3.63 -7.16 6.94
C VAL A 54 -3.76 -8.68 6.89
N ASN A 55 -4.13 -9.25 5.74
CA ASN A 55 -4.23 -10.69 5.54
C ASN A 55 -2.93 -11.33 5.03
N ALA A 56 -1.82 -10.61 5.03
CA ALA A 56 -0.52 -11.07 4.54
C ALA A 56 -0.61 -11.70 3.14
N PRO A 57 -1.07 -10.95 2.12
CA PRO A 57 -1.24 -11.49 0.77
C PRO A 57 0.09 -11.86 0.12
N ALA A 58 0.06 -12.83 -0.79
CA ALA A 58 1.25 -13.19 -1.56
C ALA A 58 1.66 -12.06 -2.52
N VAL A 59 0.69 -11.36 -3.08
CA VAL A 59 0.92 -10.26 -4.04
C VAL A 59 0.06 -9.06 -3.66
N LEU A 60 0.66 -7.88 -3.63
CA LEU A 60 -0.04 -6.62 -3.49
C LEU A 60 -0.19 -5.99 -4.89
N LEU A 61 -1.43 -5.70 -5.28
CA LEU A 61 -1.73 -5.05 -6.55
C LEU A 61 -2.08 -3.59 -6.31
N ALA A 62 -1.46 -2.68 -7.03
CA ALA A 62 -1.73 -1.26 -6.93
C ALA A 62 -1.92 -0.65 -8.32
N ASP A 63 -3.04 0.05 -8.52
CA ASP A 63 -3.37 0.71 -9.78
C ASP A 63 -3.30 2.21 -9.58
N GLU A 64 -2.32 2.84 -10.22
CA GLU A 64 -2.03 4.28 -10.10
C GLU A 64 -2.05 4.76 -8.64
N PRO A 65 -1.23 4.16 -7.76
CA PRO A 65 -1.37 4.38 -6.31
C PRO A 65 -1.08 5.80 -5.84
N SER A 66 -0.43 6.61 -6.67
CA SER A 66 -0.07 7.99 -6.34
C SER A 66 -0.69 9.02 -7.28
N GLY A 67 -1.65 8.62 -8.12
CA GLY A 67 -2.18 9.44 -9.20
C GLY A 67 -2.80 10.77 -8.78
N ASN A 68 -3.39 10.85 -7.59
CA ASN A 68 -4.07 12.04 -7.09
C ASN A 68 -3.29 12.75 -5.96
N LEU A 69 -2.04 12.39 -5.75
CA LEU A 69 -1.23 12.94 -4.66
C LEU A 69 -0.30 14.05 -5.15
N ASP A 70 -0.01 15.01 -4.27
CA ASP A 70 1.02 16.01 -4.53
C ASP A 70 2.42 15.37 -4.55
N SER A 71 3.44 16.13 -4.93
CA SER A 71 4.80 15.60 -5.10
C SER A 71 5.36 14.95 -3.84
N HIS A 72 5.15 15.59 -2.69
CA HIS A 72 5.67 15.09 -1.42
C HIS A 72 5.01 13.75 -1.02
N ASN A 73 3.69 13.69 -1.05
CA ASN A 73 2.95 12.47 -0.71
C ASN A 73 3.18 11.37 -1.74
N ARG A 74 3.32 11.73 -3.02
CA ARG A 74 3.66 10.78 -4.06
C ARG A 74 5.00 10.11 -3.79
N ASP A 75 6.02 10.88 -3.46
CA ASP A 75 7.35 10.33 -3.19
C ASP A 75 7.34 9.43 -1.95
N GLU A 76 6.58 9.79 -0.91
CA GLU A 76 6.42 8.96 0.27
C GLU A 76 5.74 7.62 -0.03
N ILE A 77 4.70 7.62 -0.85
CA ILE A 77 4.02 6.38 -1.26
C ILE A 77 4.95 5.50 -2.08
N HIS A 78 5.71 6.08 -3.02
CA HIS A 78 6.68 5.32 -3.80
C HIS A 78 7.75 4.68 -2.90
N ARG A 79 8.27 5.43 -1.94
CA ARG A 79 9.24 4.93 -0.97
C ARG A 79 8.65 3.80 -0.13
N LEU A 80 7.38 3.91 0.26
CA LEU A 80 6.70 2.89 1.03
C LEU A 80 6.68 1.55 0.30
N PHE A 81 6.40 1.53 -1.01
CA PHE A 81 6.41 0.29 -1.77
C PHE A 81 7.77 -0.41 -1.74
N PHE A 82 8.87 0.35 -1.81
CA PHE A 82 10.21 -0.23 -1.70
C PHE A 82 10.51 -0.75 -0.30
N GLU A 83 10.04 -0.06 0.72
CA GLU A 83 10.17 -0.54 2.11
C GLU A 83 9.41 -1.85 2.32
N LEU A 84 8.21 -1.98 1.75
CA LEU A 84 7.44 -3.22 1.83
C LEU A 84 8.19 -4.38 1.19
N ARG A 85 8.81 -4.13 0.02
CA ARG A 85 9.63 -5.15 -0.64
C ARG A 85 10.82 -5.56 0.22
N GLU A 86 11.55 -4.61 0.76
CA GLU A 86 12.79 -4.89 1.51
C GLU A 86 12.53 -5.45 2.90
N LYS A 87 11.57 -4.88 3.64
CA LYS A 87 11.33 -5.27 5.03
C LYS A 87 10.43 -6.47 5.19
N LEU A 88 9.43 -6.62 4.31
CA LEU A 88 8.44 -7.71 4.39
C LEU A 88 8.63 -8.77 3.31
N GLY A 89 9.52 -8.56 2.35
CA GLY A 89 9.63 -9.46 1.20
C GLY A 89 8.36 -9.48 0.36
N GLN A 90 7.57 -8.40 0.40
CA GLN A 90 6.29 -8.34 -0.30
C GLN A 90 6.49 -8.23 -1.80
N THR A 91 5.82 -9.09 -2.56
CA THR A 91 5.73 -8.94 -4.01
C THR A 91 4.68 -7.88 -4.32
N VAL A 92 5.07 -6.88 -5.10
CA VAL A 92 4.20 -5.75 -5.44
C VAL A 92 4.13 -5.62 -6.95
N VAL A 93 2.90 -5.53 -7.48
CA VAL A 93 2.65 -5.25 -8.90
C VAL A 93 1.95 -3.90 -8.98
N ILE A 94 2.55 -2.95 -9.70
CA ILE A 94 2.04 -1.60 -9.81
C ILE A 94 1.73 -1.30 -11.27
N VAL A 95 0.52 -0.81 -11.53
CA VAL A 95 0.12 -0.25 -12.83
C VAL A 95 0.28 1.26 -12.73
N THR A 96 1.08 1.85 -13.61
CA THR A 96 1.36 3.28 -13.54
C THR A 96 1.73 3.88 -14.89
N HIS A 97 1.46 5.16 -15.07
CA HIS A 97 1.99 5.99 -16.16
C HIS A 97 3.24 6.77 -15.72
N ASP A 98 3.65 6.67 -14.46
CA ASP A 98 4.82 7.36 -13.92
C ASP A 98 6.09 6.61 -14.33
N GLU A 99 6.83 7.16 -15.28
CA GLU A 99 8.06 6.55 -15.79
C GLU A 99 9.16 6.47 -14.72
N ASN A 100 9.20 7.41 -13.79
CA ASN A 100 10.18 7.39 -12.72
C ASN A 100 9.91 6.21 -11.76
N LEU A 101 8.66 5.99 -11.41
CA LEU A 101 8.29 4.84 -10.58
C LEU A 101 8.58 3.53 -11.31
N ALA A 102 8.21 3.44 -12.58
CA ALA A 102 8.45 2.24 -13.39
C ALA A 102 9.95 1.93 -13.49
N ALA A 103 10.80 2.94 -13.63
CA ALA A 103 12.24 2.75 -13.73
C ALA A 103 12.87 2.22 -12.44
N MET A 104 12.24 2.45 -11.29
CA MET A 104 12.74 1.99 -9.99
C MET A 104 12.37 0.54 -9.66
N ALA A 105 11.48 -0.07 -10.42
CA ALA A 105 11.03 -1.44 -10.19
C ALA A 105 12.13 -2.47 -10.54
N ASP A 106 12.04 -3.65 -9.96
CA ASP A 106 12.93 -4.76 -10.29
C ASP A 106 12.71 -5.23 -11.71
N ARG A 107 11.46 -5.16 -12.19
CA ARG A 107 11.08 -5.52 -13.55
C ARG A 107 9.99 -4.58 -14.05
N LYS A 108 10.17 -4.12 -15.29
CA LYS A 108 9.22 -3.25 -15.97
C LYS A 108 8.63 -3.97 -17.18
N ILE A 109 7.31 -3.94 -17.29
CA ILE A 109 6.58 -4.45 -18.44
C ILE A 109 5.82 -3.28 -19.07
N THR A 110 6.05 -3.00 -20.33
CA THR A 110 5.36 -1.94 -21.06
C THR A 110 4.24 -2.55 -21.88
N MET A 111 3.06 -1.92 -21.82
CA MET A 111 1.88 -2.37 -22.57
C MET A 111 1.36 -1.25 -23.44
N SER A 112 0.84 -1.59 -24.62
CA SER A 112 0.18 -0.66 -25.52
C SER A 112 -1.01 -1.37 -26.14
N ASP A 113 -2.20 -0.75 -26.05
CA ASP A 113 -3.46 -1.30 -26.59
C ASP A 113 -3.72 -2.73 -26.13
N GLY A 114 -3.44 -3.03 -24.88
CA GLY A 114 -3.64 -4.37 -24.31
C GLY A 114 -2.57 -5.40 -24.69
N THR A 115 -1.54 -4.99 -25.39
CA THR A 115 -0.44 -5.87 -25.82
C THR A 115 0.85 -5.53 -25.11
N ILE A 116 1.56 -6.57 -24.66
CA ILE A 116 2.90 -6.42 -24.05
C ILE A 116 3.92 -6.14 -25.15
N LEU A 117 4.66 -5.07 -24.98
CA LEU A 117 5.71 -4.67 -25.94
C LEU A 117 7.06 -5.34 -25.67
#